data_659d999902869608bcadf30782247e98
#
_entry.id   659d999902869608bcadf30782247e98
#
_cell.length_a   1.000
_cell.length_b   1.000
_cell.length_c   1.000
_cell.angle_alpha   90.00
_cell.angle_beta   90.00
_cell.angle_gamma   90.00
#
_symmetry.space_group_name_H-M   'P 1'
#
loop_
_entity.id
_entity.type
_entity.pdbx_description
1 polymer ?
#
loop_
_entity_poly.entity_id
_entity_poly.type
_entity_poly.pdbx_seq_one_letter_code
_entity_poly.pdbx_strand_id
1 'polypeptide(L)'
;MRVAILLGIFLSLVEVKAQSAVKIYEDLKKLNFLGSVLYLAAHPDDENTALISYFANQVHAETAYLSLTRGDGGQNRIGNELGELLGVIRTNELLAARKIDGGQQFFSSAIDFGYSK
;
A
#
# COMPACT_ATOMS: atom_id res chain seq x y z
N MET A 1 -40.70 13.85 -24.69
CA MET A 1 -39.27 14.06 -25.03
C MET A 1 -38.43 14.62 -23.88
N ARG A 2 -38.85 15.66 -23.14
CA ARG A 2 -38.08 16.26 -22.04
C ARG A 2 -37.86 15.32 -20.83
N VAL A 3 -38.83 14.50 -20.47
CA VAL A 3 -38.72 13.53 -19.32
C VAL A 3 -37.74 12.40 -19.63
N ALA A 4 -37.71 11.92 -20.88
CA ALA A 4 -36.76 10.84 -21.26
C ALA A 4 -35.29 11.32 -21.23
N ILE A 5 -35.05 12.61 -21.56
CA ILE A 5 -33.71 13.20 -21.52
C ILE A 5 -33.24 13.37 -20.06
N LEU A 6 -34.12 13.79 -19.15
CA LEU A 6 -33.82 13.91 -17.73
C LEU A 6 -33.53 12.55 -17.07
N LEU A 7 -34.26 11.51 -17.45
CA LEU A 7 -34.01 10.14 -16.95
C LEU A 7 -32.68 9.58 -17.46
N GLY A 8 -32.33 9.85 -18.72
CA GLY A 8 -31.04 9.46 -19.30
C GLY A 8 -29.84 10.15 -18.63
N ILE A 9 -29.96 11.43 -18.27
CA ILE A 9 -28.94 12.19 -17.58
C ILE A 9 -28.79 11.68 -16.14
N PHE A 10 -29.84 11.30 -15.45
CA PHE A 10 -29.79 10.76 -14.09
C PHE A 10 -29.14 9.37 -14.06
N LEU A 11 -29.40 8.52 -15.04
CA LEU A 11 -28.76 7.20 -15.17
C LEU A 11 -27.27 7.29 -15.51
N SER A 12 -26.82 8.34 -16.21
CA SER A 12 -25.40 8.52 -16.54
C SER A 12 -24.54 9.02 -15.36
N LEU A 13 -25.15 9.48 -14.26
CA LEU A 13 -24.46 9.94 -13.07
C LEU A 13 -24.23 8.83 -12.02
N VAL A 14 -24.78 7.65 -12.22
CA VAL A 14 -24.57 6.51 -11.33
C VAL A 14 -23.44 5.65 -11.87
N GLU A 15 -22.20 5.93 -11.45
CA GLU A 15 -21.10 5.00 -11.64
C GLU A 15 -21.29 3.78 -10.72
N VAL A 16 -21.86 2.73 -11.21
CA VAL A 16 -21.87 1.44 -10.51
C VAL A 16 -20.50 0.80 -10.69
N LYS A 17 -19.62 0.96 -9.72
CA LYS A 17 -18.37 0.20 -9.66
C LYS A 17 -18.68 -1.24 -9.26
N ALA A 18 -18.83 -2.11 -10.24
CA ALA A 18 -18.93 -3.54 -9.97
C ALA A 18 -17.58 -4.05 -9.44
N GLN A 19 -17.58 -4.58 -8.22
CA GLN A 19 -16.43 -5.33 -7.73
C GLN A 19 -16.31 -6.64 -8.50
N SER A 20 -15.07 -7.05 -8.83
CA SER A 20 -14.86 -8.34 -9.45
C SER A 20 -15.25 -9.47 -8.48
N ALA A 21 -15.81 -10.57 -9.01
CA ALA A 21 -16.14 -11.75 -8.20
C ALA A 21 -14.92 -12.29 -7.43
N VAL A 22 -13.73 -12.17 -8.01
CA VAL A 22 -12.46 -12.54 -7.38
C VAL A 22 -12.22 -11.70 -6.12
N LYS A 23 -12.42 -10.38 -6.20
CA LYS A 23 -12.23 -9.51 -5.02
C LYS A 23 -13.22 -9.85 -3.91
N ILE A 24 -14.48 -10.08 -4.24
CA ILE A 24 -15.50 -10.48 -3.25
C ILE A 24 -15.11 -11.82 -2.60
N TYR A 25 -14.63 -12.78 -3.38
CA TYR A 25 -14.18 -14.07 -2.86
C TYR A 25 -12.98 -13.93 -1.90
N GLU A 26 -11.99 -13.12 -2.25
CA GLU A 26 -10.84 -12.85 -1.38
C GLU A 26 -11.24 -12.10 -0.09
N ASP A 27 -12.17 -11.16 -0.18
CA ASP A 27 -12.68 -10.45 0.98
C ASP A 27 -13.47 -11.40 1.92
N LEU A 28 -14.21 -12.37 1.37
CA LEU A 28 -14.89 -13.42 2.16
C LEU A 28 -13.89 -14.35 2.88
N LYS A 29 -12.77 -14.67 2.24
CA LYS A 29 -11.73 -15.49 2.90
C LYS A 29 -11.13 -14.78 4.12
N LYS A 30 -10.97 -13.47 4.08
CA LYS A 30 -10.47 -12.68 5.21
C LYS A 30 -11.35 -12.79 6.46
N LEU A 31 -12.64 -13.07 6.31
CA LEU A 31 -13.54 -13.27 7.45
C LEU A 31 -13.23 -14.53 8.26
N ASN A 32 -12.48 -15.48 7.69
CA ASN A 32 -12.08 -16.72 8.38
C ASN A 32 -10.79 -16.57 9.19
N PHE A 33 -10.10 -15.43 9.09
CA PHE A 33 -8.87 -15.17 9.80
C PHE A 33 -8.95 -13.84 10.57
N LEU A 34 -8.91 -13.91 11.88
CA LEU A 34 -9.05 -12.72 12.76
C LEU A 34 -7.69 -12.16 13.21
N GLY A 35 -6.58 -12.71 12.72
CA GLY A 35 -5.24 -12.26 13.08
C GLY A 35 -4.75 -11.11 12.23
N SER A 36 -3.86 -10.29 12.78
CA SER A 36 -3.11 -9.26 12.06
C SER A 36 -1.61 -9.49 12.20
N VAL A 37 -0.86 -9.05 11.18
CA VAL A 37 0.60 -9.15 11.13
C VAL A 37 1.18 -7.76 10.91
N LEU A 38 2.03 -7.31 11.81
CA LEU A 38 2.81 -6.09 11.64
C LEU A 38 4.27 -6.46 11.41
N TYR A 39 4.77 -6.18 10.22
CA TYR A 39 6.21 -6.22 9.93
C TYR A 39 6.81 -4.87 10.28
N LEU A 40 7.85 -4.85 11.11
CA LEU A 40 8.51 -3.64 11.59
C LEU A 40 9.96 -3.66 11.16
N ALA A 41 10.44 -2.59 10.52
CA ALA A 41 11.85 -2.41 10.21
C ALA A 41 12.24 -0.92 10.19
N ALA A 42 13.54 -0.65 10.16
CA ALA A 42 14.06 0.70 10.28
C ALA A 42 13.86 1.53 9.01
N HIS A 43 14.14 0.95 7.84
CA HIS A 43 14.19 1.68 6.58
C HIS A 43 13.26 1.08 5.51
N PRO A 44 12.96 1.84 4.45
CA PRO A 44 12.06 1.41 3.37
C PRO A 44 12.47 0.16 2.58
N ASP A 45 13.70 -0.30 2.64
CA ASP A 45 14.22 -1.45 1.89
C ASP A 45 14.52 -2.66 2.79
N ASP A 46 14.15 -2.60 4.06
CA ASP A 46 14.36 -3.68 5.02
C ASP A 46 13.21 -4.72 5.04
N GLU A 47 12.14 -4.49 4.27
CA GLU A 47 10.98 -5.38 4.30
C GLU A 47 11.20 -6.67 3.51
N ASN A 48 10.63 -7.75 4.01
CA ASN A 48 10.48 -8.99 3.27
C ASN A 48 9.14 -8.99 2.53
N THR A 49 9.14 -8.55 1.27
CA THR A 49 7.95 -8.45 0.43
C THR A 49 7.27 -9.81 0.19
N ALA A 50 8.04 -10.89 0.10
CA ALA A 50 7.49 -12.25 -0.05
C ALA A 50 6.71 -12.68 1.19
N LEU A 51 7.22 -12.35 2.38
CA LEU A 51 6.55 -12.66 3.64
C LEU A 51 5.27 -11.83 3.82
N ILE A 52 5.31 -10.53 3.48
CA ILE A 52 4.14 -9.65 3.48
C ILE A 52 3.07 -10.19 2.54
N SER A 53 3.46 -10.53 1.31
CA SER A 53 2.55 -11.10 0.31
C SER A 53 1.94 -12.44 0.76
N TYR A 54 2.73 -13.30 1.38
CA TYR A 54 2.24 -14.57 1.92
C TYR A 54 1.14 -14.36 2.97
N PHE A 55 1.39 -13.51 3.96
CA PHE A 55 0.39 -13.26 5.00
C PHE A 55 -0.84 -12.55 4.45
N ALA A 56 -0.68 -11.58 3.56
CA ALA A 56 -1.80 -10.83 3.00
C ALA A 56 -2.67 -11.67 2.05
N ASN A 57 -2.05 -12.47 1.16
CA ASN A 57 -2.75 -13.12 0.04
C ASN A 57 -2.98 -14.62 0.23
N GLN A 58 -2.17 -15.32 1.04
CA GLN A 58 -2.34 -16.76 1.29
C GLN A 58 -3.01 -17.04 2.62
N VAL A 59 -2.56 -16.37 3.67
CA VAL A 59 -3.14 -16.50 5.01
C VAL A 59 -4.40 -15.63 5.17
N HIS A 60 -4.54 -14.60 4.33
CA HIS A 60 -5.61 -13.59 4.39
C HIS A 60 -5.61 -12.78 5.70
N ALA A 61 -4.45 -12.68 6.35
CA ALA A 61 -4.26 -11.84 7.51
C ALA A 61 -4.30 -10.35 7.13
N GLU A 62 -4.80 -9.51 8.03
CA GLU A 62 -4.58 -8.07 7.93
C GLU A 62 -3.10 -7.78 8.14
N THR A 63 -2.37 -7.47 7.06
CA THR A 63 -0.92 -7.38 7.07
C THR A 63 -0.47 -5.95 6.82
N ALA A 64 0.47 -5.47 7.62
CA ALA A 64 1.02 -4.13 7.50
C ALA A 64 2.55 -4.14 7.61
N TYR A 65 3.17 -3.19 6.93
CA TYR A 65 4.57 -2.82 7.12
C TYR A 65 4.66 -1.45 7.77
N LEU A 66 5.38 -1.36 8.88
CA LEU A 66 5.76 -0.11 9.51
C LEU A 66 7.25 0.13 9.29
N SER A 67 7.60 1.05 8.40
CA SER A 67 8.96 1.59 8.31
C SER A 67 9.13 2.69 9.34
N LEU A 68 10.15 2.61 10.19
CA LEU A 68 10.39 3.63 11.22
C LEU A 68 10.77 4.96 10.60
N THR A 69 11.53 4.95 9.52
CA THR A 69 11.95 6.15 8.79
C THR A 69 11.39 6.16 7.37
N ARG A 70 11.61 7.24 6.64
CA ARG A 70 11.28 7.36 5.21
C ARG A 70 12.45 7.11 4.29
N GLY A 71 13.62 6.77 4.84
CA GLY A 71 14.84 6.54 4.07
C GLY A 71 15.49 7.82 3.51
N ASP A 72 15.14 8.97 4.05
CA ASP A 72 15.64 10.29 3.62
C ASP A 72 17.12 10.51 3.96
N GLY A 73 17.66 9.82 4.97
CA GLY A 73 19.09 9.80 5.29
C GLY A 73 19.94 8.87 4.42
N GLY A 74 19.31 8.11 3.52
CA GLY A 74 19.99 7.14 2.68
C GLY A 74 20.67 7.72 1.44
N GLN A 75 21.16 6.82 0.57
CA GLN A 75 21.76 7.17 -0.73
C GLN A 75 20.80 6.82 -1.87
N ASN A 76 20.73 7.69 -2.87
CA ASN A 76 20.07 7.39 -4.13
C ASN A 76 21.08 6.81 -5.13
N ARG A 77 20.82 5.58 -5.60
CA ARG A 77 21.69 4.90 -6.60
C ARG A 77 21.25 5.14 -8.04
N ILE A 78 20.07 5.71 -8.24
CA ILE A 78 19.43 5.85 -9.55
C ILE A 78 19.39 7.31 -9.98
N GLY A 79 19.27 8.23 -9.03
CA GLY A 79 19.13 9.66 -9.27
C GLY A 79 20.01 10.51 -8.34
N ASN A 80 19.80 11.81 -8.39
CA ASN A 80 20.54 12.78 -7.59
C ASN A 80 19.76 13.32 -6.39
N GLU A 81 18.56 12.84 -6.19
CA GLU A 81 17.68 13.26 -5.10
C GLU A 81 18.21 12.74 -3.76
N LEU A 82 18.35 13.65 -2.81
CA LEU A 82 18.80 13.37 -1.44
C LEU A 82 17.86 14.04 -0.44
N GLY A 83 17.95 13.64 0.82
CA GLY A 83 17.16 14.22 1.91
C GLY A 83 15.67 14.03 1.68
N GLU A 84 14.89 15.06 1.93
CA GLU A 84 13.42 15.01 1.85
C GLU A 84 12.88 14.51 0.50
N LEU A 85 13.54 14.88 -0.62
CA LEU A 85 13.14 14.40 -1.95
C LEU A 85 13.32 12.88 -2.09
N LEU A 86 14.41 12.34 -1.55
CA LEU A 86 14.62 10.90 -1.51
C LEU A 86 13.56 10.22 -0.64
N GLY A 87 13.22 10.80 0.51
CA GLY A 87 12.16 10.30 1.37
C GLY A 87 10.80 10.25 0.69
N VAL A 88 10.47 11.23 -0.15
CA VAL A 88 9.25 11.23 -0.97
C VAL A 88 9.28 10.11 -2.01
N ILE A 89 10.40 9.92 -2.71
CA ILE A 89 10.56 8.84 -3.70
C ILE A 89 10.37 7.49 -3.03
N ARG A 90 11.10 7.20 -1.96
CA ARG A 90 11.03 5.93 -1.23
C ARG A 90 9.64 5.66 -0.62
N THR A 91 8.96 6.72 -0.15
CA THR A 91 7.57 6.60 0.29
C THR A 91 6.67 6.09 -0.83
N ASN A 92 6.80 6.66 -2.05
CA ASN A 92 5.99 6.25 -3.20
C ASN A 92 6.35 4.83 -3.68
N GLU A 93 7.62 4.43 -3.62
CA GLU A 93 8.06 3.07 -3.92
C GLU A 93 7.38 2.04 -2.99
N LEU A 94 7.39 2.29 -1.68
CA LEU A 94 6.71 1.42 -0.72
C LEU A 94 5.20 1.37 -0.92
N LEU A 95 4.56 2.50 -1.19
CA LEU A 95 3.12 2.54 -1.49
C LEU A 95 2.79 1.78 -2.78
N ALA A 96 3.69 1.79 -3.77
CA ALA A 96 3.54 0.98 -4.99
C ALA A 96 3.72 -0.51 -4.71
N ALA A 97 4.72 -0.89 -3.90
CA ALA A 97 4.95 -2.28 -3.50
C ALA A 97 3.73 -2.86 -2.76
N ARG A 98 3.12 -2.11 -1.85
CA ARG A 98 1.91 -2.53 -1.09
C ARG A 98 0.70 -2.78 -1.99
N LYS A 99 0.58 -2.09 -3.13
CA LYS A 99 -0.47 -2.37 -4.11
C LYS A 99 -0.30 -3.75 -4.77
N ILE A 100 0.91 -4.27 -4.80
CA ILE A 100 1.23 -5.56 -5.42
C ILE A 100 1.16 -6.69 -4.39
N ASP A 101 1.76 -6.51 -3.21
CA ASP A 101 1.85 -7.56 -2.19
C ASP A 101 0.63 -7.63 -1.25
N GLY A 102 -0.28 -6.65 -1.33
CA GLY A 102 -1.53 -6.65 -0.58
C GLY A 102 -1.42 -6.17 0.87
N GLY A 103 -0.23 -5.76 1.32
CA GLY A 103 -0.03 -5.17 2.65
C GLY A 103 -0.47 -3.72 2.73
N GLN A 104 -0.54 -3.20 3.94
CA GLN A 104 -0.72 -1.78 4.23
C GLN A 104 0.65 -1.15 4.56
N GLN A 105 0.83 0.14 4.24
CA GLN A 105 2.07 0.87 4.55
C GLN A 105 1.84 1.90 5.63
N PHE A 106 2.68 1.85 6.67
CA PHE A 106 2.77 2.87 7.71
C PHE A 106 4.20 3.40 7.85
N PHE A 107 4.31 4.63 8.35
CA PHE A 107 5.56 5.26 8.70
C PHE A 107 5.47 5.85 10.09
N SER A 108 6.57 5.83 10.83
CA SER A 108 6.67 6.60 12.05
C SER A 108 7.20 8.02 11.76
N SER A 109 7.34 8.81 12.82
CA SER A 109 7.96 10.14 12.78
C SER A 109 9.45 10.10 13.14
N ALA A 110 10.08 8.93 13.15
CA ALA A 110 11.49 8.82 13.46
C ALA A 110 12.34 9.50 12.36
N ILE A 111 13.33 10.23 12.78
CA ILE A 111 14.31 10.85 11.88
C ILE A 111 15.25 9.75 11.37
N ASP A 112 15.48 9.73 10.07
CA ASP A 112 16.40 8.77 9.48
C ASP A 112 17.84 9.10 9.92
N PHE A 113 18.54 8.07 10.38
CA PHE A 113 19.92 8.18 10.82
C PHE A 113 20.93 7.82 9.72
N GLY A 114 20.44 7.43 8.53
CA GLY A 114 21.26 6.97 7.42
C GLY A 114 22.12 5.75 7.77
N TYR A 115 22.86 5.29 6.76
CA TYR A 115 23.90 4.28 7.00
C TYR A 115 25.24 4.98 7.12
N SER A 116 25.77 5.06 8.34
CA SER A 116 27.14 5.50 8.57
C SER A 116 28.04 4.24 8.69
N LYS A 117 28.96 4.11 7.77
CA LYS A 117 30.10 3.22 7.95
C LYS A 117 31.17 3.91 8.76
#